data_500fd4e6bd7bd92a334dd7035584f6ee
#
_entry.id   500fd4e6bd7bd92a334dd7035584f6ee
#
_cell.length_a   1.000
_cell.length_b   1.000
_cell.length_c   1.000
_cell.angle_alpha   90.00
_cell.angle_beta   90.00
_cell.angle_gamma   90.00
#
_symmetry.space_group_name_H-M   'P 1'
#
loop_
_entity.id
_entity.type
_entity.pdbx_description
1 polymer ?
#
loop_
_entity_poly.entity_id
_entity_poly.type
_entity_poly.pdbx_seq_one_letter_code
_entity_poly.pdbx_strand_id
1 'polypeptide(L)'
;MRAWNEWREYHRALKRDKAVDKLSPVERMRRLEKLEKDPVSWMLFFFAEYTRHPFTSFQKKAIRRITSNPEWYEVLSWSRELAKSTIVFMCIMYLVLTKRKRNVLLVSNSHENATRLLDPYKKSFLSLIHI
;
A
#
# COMPACT_ATOMS: atom_id res chain seq x y z
N MET A 1 -27.52 5.33 4.06
CA MET A 1 -27.64 5.39 2.58
C MET A 1 -26.66 6.35 1.91
N ARG A 2 -26.40 7.57 2.40
CA ARG A 2 -25.43 8.50 1.80
C ARG A 2 -24.01 7.92 1.71
N ALA A 3 -23.45 7.39 2.80
CA ALA A 3 -22.13 6.80 2.84
C ALA A 3 -21.91 5.64 1.84
N TRP A 4 -22.95 4.85 1.58
CA TRP A 4 -22.90 3.75 0.62
C TRP A 4 -22.87 4.24 -0.84
N ASN A 5 -23.55 5.33 -1.14
CA ASN A 5 -23.54 5.94 -2.47
C ASN A 5 -22.23 6.66 -2.75
N GLU A 6 -21.69 7.39 -1.79
CA GLU A 6 -20.37 8.03 -1.86
C GLU A 6 -19.26 6.98 -2.05
N TRP A 7 -19.35 5.85 -1.37
CA TRP A 7 -18.44 4.73 -1.54
C TRP A 7 -18.52 4.11 -2.95
N ARG A 8 -19.73 3.94 -3.50
CA ARG A 8 -19.93 3.46 -4.88
C ARG A 8 -19.39 4.43 -5.93
N GLU A 9 -19.60 5.72 -5.74
CA GLU A 9 -19.10 6.76 -6.65
C GLU A 9 -17.58 6.84 -6.61
N TYR A 10 -16.98 6.78 -5.43
CA TYR A 10 -15.54 6.69 -5.24
C TYR A 10 -14.94 5.48 -5.96
N HIS A 11 -15.54 4.30 -5.78
CA HIS A 11 -15.10 3.10 -6.49
C HIS A 11 -15.28 3.16 -8.02
N ARG A 12 -16.34 3.82 -8.49
CA ARG A 12 -16.53 4.05 -9.93
C ARG A 12 -15.50 5.03 -10.48
N ALA A 13 -15.16 6.07 -9.75
CA ALA A 13 -14.11 7.01 -10.12
C ALA A 13 -12.74 6.34 -10.17
N LEU A 14 -12.40 5.52 -9.17
CA LEU A 14 -11.16 4.71 -9.17
C LEU A 14 -11.08 3.74 -10.36
N LYS A 15 -12.19 3.16 -10.78
CA LYS A 15 -12.23 2.29 -11.97
C LYS A 15 -12.09 3.07 -13.28
N ARG A 16 -12.59 4.31 -13.37
CA ARG A 16 -12.47 5.14 -14.56
C ARG A 16 -11.04 5.67 -14.79
N ASP A 17 -10.33 6.02 -13.72
CA ASP A 17 -8.97 6.57 -13.81
C ASP A 17 -7.88 5.53 -14.08
N LYS A 18 -8.18 4.25 -13.86
CA LYS A 18 -7.22 3.19 -14.14
C LYS A 18 -7.34 2.76 -15.60
N ALA A 19 -6.45 3.30 -16.44
CA ALA A 19 -6.21 2.85 -17.83
C ALA A 19 -5.88 1.34 -17.96
N VAL A 20 -5.95 0.61 -16.86
CA VAL A 20 -5.70 -0.83 -16.72
C VAL A 20 -6.75 -1.67 -17.48
N ASP A 21 -7.95 -1.15 -17.68
CA ASP A 21 -9.03 -1.90 -18.34
C ASP A 21 -8.83 -2.11 -19.85
N LYS A 22 -7.82 -1.46 -20.45
CA LYS A 22 -7.51 -1.59 -21.89
C LYS A 22 -6.36 -2.55 -22.21
N LEU A 23 -5.67 -3.05 -21.19
CA LEU A 23 -4.53 -3.95 -21.39
C LEU A 23 -4.99 -5.41 -21.50
N SER A 24 -4.35 -6.18 -22.38
CA SER A 24 -4.54 -7.62 -22.45
C SER A 24 -4.10 -8.30 -21.14
N PRO A 25 -4.62 -9.49 -20.80
CA PRO A 25 -4.20 -10.21 -19.60
C PRO A 25 -2.67 -10.44 -19.51
N VAL A 26 -2.03 -10.69 -20.65
CA VAL A 26 -0.58 -10.90 -20.74
C VAL A 26 0.20 -9.62 -20.44
N GLU A 27 -0.25 -8.50 -20.97
CA GLU A 27 0.36 -7.19 -20.69
C GLU A 27 0.20 -6.76 -19.23
N ARG A 28 -0.96 -7.07 -18.64
CA ARG A 28 -1.19 -6.85 -17.19
C ARG A 28 -0.20 -7.65 -16.35
N MET A 29 -0.01 -8.92 -16.64
CA MET A 29 0.95 -9.75 -15.92
C MET A 29 2.38 -9.23 -16.05
N ARG A 30 2.84 -8.89 -17.25
CA ARG A 30 4.16 -8.31 -17.47
C ARG A 30 4.37 -7.01 -16.73
N ARG A 31 3.34 -6.16 -16.68
CA ARG A 31 3.38 -4.90 -15.94
C ARG A 31 3.46 -5.13 -14.44
N LEU A 32 2.68 -6.07 -13.90
CA LEU A 32 2.72 -6.46 -12.49
C LEU A 32 4.09 -7.00 -12.10
N GLU A 33 4.65 -7.93 -12.88
CA GLU A 33 5.99 -8.49 -12.65
C GLU A 33 7.07 -7.40 -12.63
N LYS A 34 6.97 -6.42 -13.51
CA LYS A 34 7.89 -5.29 -13.54
C LYS A 34 7.74 -4.40 -12.31
N LEU A 35 6.51 -4.11 -11.88
CA LEU A 35 6.22 -3.32 -10.68
C LEU A 35 6.66 -4.02 -9.40
N GLU A 36 6.48 -5.34 -9.31
CA GLU A 36 6.86 -6.13 -8.13
C GLU A 36 8.39 -6.15 -7.87
N LYS A 37 9.19 -5.81 -8.87
CA LYS A 37 10.65 -5.70 -8.71
C LYS A 37 11.10 -4.42 -8.03
N ASP A 38 10.31 -3.35 -8.13
CA ASP A 38 10.62 -2.06 -7.49
C ASP A 38 9.48 -1.64 -6.54
N PRO A 39 9.68 -1.75 -5.22
CA PRO A 39 8.66 -1.43 -4.24
C PRO A 39 8.19 0.02 -4.32
N VAL A 40 9.06 0.96 -4.66
CA VAL A 40 8.71 2.38 -4.79
C VAL A 40 7.75 2.61 -5.95
N SER A 41 8.05 2.06 -7.12
CA SER A 41 7.17 2.15 -8.29
C SER A 41 5.83 1.44 -8.06
N TRP A 42 5.85 0.32 -7.36
CA TRP A 42 4.66 -0.41 -6.98
C TRP A 42 3.73 0.42 -6.07
N MET A 43 4.31 1.07 -5.05
CA MET A 43 3.56 1.94 -4.15
C MET A 43 2.97 3.16 -4.87
N LEU A 44 3.73 3.80 -5.74
CA LEU A 44 3.25 4.93 -6.54
C LEU A 44 2.09 4.54 -7.46
N PHE A 45 2.10 3.31 -7.97
CA PHE A 45 1.06 2.82 -8.86
C PHE A 45 -0.22 2.44 -8.10
N PHE A 46 -0.11 1.64 -7.03
CA PHE A 46 -1.28 1.12 -6.32
C PHE A 46 -1.83 2.07 -5.25
N PHE A 47 -1.00 2.93 -4.70
CA PHE A 47 -1.35 3.85 -3.61
C PHE A 47 -1.17 5.32 -4.00
N ALA A 48 -1.55 5.68 -5.22
CA ALA A 48 -1.45 7.05 -5.73
C ALA A 48 -2.14 8.08 -4.82
N GLU A 49 -3.22 7.71 -4.15
CA GLU A 49 -3.93 8.56 -3.20
C GLU A 49 -3.12 8.91 -1.94
N TYR A 50 -2.22 8.02 -1.51
CA TYR A 50 -1.31 8.23 -0.39
C TYR A 50 0.02 8.87 -0.79
N THR A 51 0.30 8.94 -2.09
CA THR A 51 1.58 9.39 -2.63
C THR A 51 1.45 10.69 -3.44
N ARG A 52 0.65 11.62 -2.93
CA ARG A 52 0.42 12.96 -3.55
C ARG A 52 1.71 13.76 -3.71
N HIS A 53 2.67 13.52 -2.82
CA HIS A 53 4.01 14.10 -2.88
C HIS A 53 5.04 13.00 -3.19
N PRO A 54 6.09 13.31 -3.96
CA PRO A 54 7.13 12.34 -4.26
C PRO A 54 7.85 11.92 -2.97
N PHE A 55 8.23 10.65 -2.89
CA PHE A 55 9.02 10.16 -1.77
C PHE A 55 10.39 10.85 -1.72
N THR A 56 10.77 11.27 -0.52
CA THR A 56 12.10 11.81 -0.26
C THR A 56 13.15 10.70 -0.30
N SER A 57 14.42 11.09 -0.39
CA SER A 57 15.55 10.13 -0.46
C SER A 57 15.61 9.20 0.75
N PHE A 58 15.38 9.73 1.96
CA PHE A 58 15.40 8.90 3.18
C PHE A 58 14.20 7.94 3.28
N GLN A 59 13.02 8.35 2.79
CA GLN A 59 11.85 7.49 2.69
C GLN A 59 12.09 6.33 1.72
N LYS A 60 12.63 6.60 0.54
CA LYS A 60 13.00 5.56 -0.44
C LYS A 60 14.03 4.58 0.11
N LYS A 61 15.02 5.07 0.86
CA LYS A 61 16.02 4.22 1.53
C LYS A 61 15.36 3.30 2.56
N ALA A 62 14.46 3.81 3.39
CA ALA A 62 13.73 3.01 4.37
C ALA A 62 12.86 1.95 3.70
N ILE A 63 12.09 2.32 2.68
CA ILE A 63 11.27 1.38 1.90
C ILE A 63 12.12 0.24 1.37
N ARG A 64 13.25 0.54 0.74
CA ARG A 64 14.15 -0.49 0.19
C ARG A 64 14.74 -1.40 1.26
N ARG A 65 15.18 -0.85 2.40
CA ARG A 65 15.69 -1.67 3.52
C ARG A 65 14.64 -2.64 4.04
N ILE A 66 13.43 -2.15 4.28
CA ILE A 66 12.31 -2.95 4.82
C ILE A 66 11.88 -4.03 3.83
N THR A 67 11.80 -3.71 2.55
CA THR A 67 11.22 -4.61 1.54
C THR A 67 12.22 -5.57 0.91
N SER A 68 13.50 -5.27 0.91
CA SER A 68 14.54 -6.08 0.24
C SER A 68 15.17 -7.14 1.14
N ASN A 69 15.05 -6.99 2.47
CA ASN A 69 15.66 -7.91 3.41
C ASN A 69 14.60 -8.90 3.94
N PRO A 70 14.83 -10.22 3.86
CA PRO A 70 13.90 -11.24 4.36
C PRO A 70 13.74 -11.18 5.88
N GLU A 71 14.82 -10.83 6.59
CA GLU A 71 14.86 -10.63 8.05
C GLU A 71 15.43 -9.24 8.31
N TRP A 72 14.61 -8.36 8.84
CA TRP A 72 15.00 -6.96 9.08
C TRP A 72 14.34 -6.39 10.32
N TYR A 73 15.11 -5.65 11.09
CA TYR A 73 14.62 -4.85 12.20
C TYR A 73 14.84 -3.36 11.88
N GLU A 74 13.78 -2.58 11.86
CA GLU A 74 13.83 -1.16 11.52
C GLU A 74 13.20 -0.32 12.62
N VAL A 75 13.89 0.74 13.04
CA VAL A 75 13.38 1.77 13.94
C VAL A 75 13.28 3.07 13.16
N LEU A 76 12.06 3.59 13.00
CA LEU A 76 11.79 4.84 12.30
C LEU A 76 11.61 5.98 13.31
N SER A 77 12.68 6.68 13.61
CA SER A 77 12.73 7.84 14.52
C SER A 77 12.48 9.17 13.78
N TRP A 78 11.49 9.20 12.89
CA TRP A 78 11.16 10.41 12.14
C TRP A 78 10.22 11.32 12.92
N SER A 79 10.26 12.61 12.62
CA SER A 79 9.31 13.59 13.15
C SER A 79 7.87 13.25 12.77
N ARG A 80 6.92 13.87 13.44
CA ARG A 80 5.51 13.83 13.01
C ARG A 80 5.40 14.35 11.57
N GLU A 81 4.34 13.97 10.88
CA GLU A 81 4.02 14.41 9.51
C GLU A 81 4.96 13.91 8.40
N LEU A 82 5.99 13.15 8.72
CA LEU A 82 6.84 12.51 7.70
C LEU A 82 6.29 11.17 7.18
N ALA A 83 5.01 10.96 7.31
CA ALA A 83 4.26 9.81 6.78
C ALA A 83 4.79 8.42 7.22
N LYS A 84 5.36 8.30 8.44
CA LYS A 84 5.87 7.01 8.95
C LYS A 84 4.87 5.89 8.84
N SER A 85 3.70 6.06 9.44
CA SER A 85 2.65 5.04 9.48
C SER A 85 2.14 4.69 8.08
N THR A 86 2.05 5.67 7.20
CA THR A 86 1.64 5.47 5.80
C THR A 86 2.69 4.68 5.02
N ILE A 87 3.96 4.96 5.21
CA ILE A 87 5.05 4.23 4.55
C ILE A 87 5.13 2.79 5.07
N VAL A 88 5.05 2.59 6.37
CA VAL A 88 5.00 1.25 6.96
C VAL A 88 3.79 0.46 6.45
N PHE A 89 2.62 1.10 6.38
CA PHE A 89 1.43 0.51 5.79
C PHE A 89 1.67 0.04 4.34
N MET A 90 2.22 0.90 3.48
CA MET A 90 2.49 0.54 2.08
C MET A 90 3.57 -0.56 1.96
N CYS A 91 4.60 -0.54 2.82
CA CYS A 91 5.61 -1.61 2.87
C CYS A 91 4.99 -2.97 3.24
N ILE A 92 4.12 -3.00 4.24
CA ILE A 92 3.42 -4.21 4.67
C ILE A 92 2.51 -4.71 3.55
N MET A 93 1.72 -3.84 2.93
CA MET A 93 0.85 -4.20 1.81
C MET A 93 1.66 -4.79 0.64
N TYR A 94 2.80 -4.18 0.31
CA TYR A 94 3.70 -4.72 -0.71
C TYR A 94 4.20 -6.12 -0.35
N LEU A 95 4.71 -6.33 0.86
CA LEU A 95 5.25 -7.60 1.31
C LEU A 95 4.20 -8.73 1.34
N VAL A 96 2.97 -8.41 1.71
CA VAL A 96 1.87 -9.37 1.76
C VAL A 96 1.34 -9.68 0.35
N LEU A 97 1.08 -8.67 -0.46
CA LEU A 97 0.51 -8.85 -1.81
C LEU A 97 1.51 -9.48 -2.80
N THR A 98 2.81 -9.24 -2.61
CA THR A 98 3.86 -9.96 -3.36
C THR A 98 4.22 -11.32 -2.75
N LYS A 99 3.45 -11.81 -1.76
CA LYS A 99 3.59 -13.12 -1.11
C LYS A 99 4.95 -13.33 -0.39
N ARG A 100 5.66 -12.27 -0.09
CA ARG A 100 6.95 -12.34 0.64
C ARG A 100 6.76 -12.56 2.14
N LYS A 101 5.64 -12.08 2.69
CA LYS A 101 5.23 -12.31 4.08
C LYS A 101 3.78 -12.80 4.11
N ARG A 102 3.48 -13.75 5.01
CA ARG A 102 2.14 -14.36 5.12
C ARG A 102 1.36 -13.84 6.31
N ASN A 103 2.04 -13.59 7.42
CA ASN A 103 1.44 -13.16 8.67
C ASN A 103 2.01 -11.81 9.07
N VAL A 104 1.14 -10.90 9.49
CA VAL A 104 1.51 -9.59 10.02
C VAL A 104 0.85 -9.39 11.36
N LEU A 105 1.62 -9.05 12.37
CA LEU A 105 1.13 -8.70 13.70
C LEU A 105 1.30 -7.20 13.93
N LEU A 106 0.19 -6.52 14.14
CA LEU A 106 0.16 -5.10 14.52
C LEU A 106 -0.01 -4.99 16.03
N VAL A 107 0.95 -4.38 16.68
CA VAL A 107 0.95 -4.19 18.14
C VAL A 107 0.85 -2.71 18.47
N SER A 108 0.01 -2.37 19.43
CA SER A 108 -0.17 -1.03 19.94
C SER A 108 -0.37 -1.03 21.46
N ASN A 109 -0.37 0.14 22.06
CA ASN A 109 -0.53 0.32 23.50
C ASN A 109 -1.96 0.02 24.02
N SER A 110 -2.95 -0.04 23.14
CA SER A 110 -4.33 -0.37 23.48
C SER A 110 -5.04 -1.11 22.35
N HIS A 111 -6.09 -1.85 22.70
CA HIS A 111 -6.95 -2.54 21.74
C HIS A 111 -7.56 -1.56 20.71
N GLU A 112 -8.04 -0.42 21.16
CA GLU A 112 -8.62 0.61 20.31
C GLU A 112 -7.63 1.13 19.26
N ASN A 113 -6.41 1.44 19.70
CA ASN A 113 -5.35 1.89 18.80
C ASN A 113 -4.90 0.80 17.83
N ALA A 114 -4.81 -0.45 18.27
CA ALA A 114 -4.49 -1.58 17.40
C ALA A 114 -5.58 -1.79 16.33
N THR A 115 -6.85 -1.70 16.71
CA THR A 115 -7.98 -1.78 15.76
C THR A 115 -7.94 -0.64 14.75
N ARG A 116 -7.67 0.58 15.20
CA ARG A 116 -7.53 1.76 14.33
C ARG A 116 -6.37 1.62 13.34
N LEU A 117 -5.24 1.03 13.76
CA LEU A 117 -4.12 0.72 12.87
C LEU A 117 -4.49 -0.31 11.79
N LEU A 118 -5.36 -1.26 12.10
CA LEU A 118 -5.78 -2.32 11.19
C LEU A 118 -6.76 -1.84 10.10
N ASP A 119 -7.54 -0.80 10.34
CA ASP A 119 -8.59 -0.33 9.42
C ASP A 119 -8.11 0.00 8.00
N PRO A 120 -7.00 0.72 7.78
CA PRO A 120 -6.49 0.98 6.44
C PRO A 120 -6.17 -0.30 5.67
N TYR A 121 -5.63 -1.32 6.35
CA TYR A 121 -5.30 -2.62 5.74
C TYR A 121 -6.55 -3.33 5.26
N LYS A 122 -7.58 -3.42 6.10
CA LYS A 122 -8.88 -4.03 5.74
C LYS A 122 -9.50 -3.36 4.52
N LYS A 123 -9.55 -2.02 4.51
CA LYS A 123 -10.10 -1.23 3.40
C LYS A 123 -9.33 -1.48 2.10
N SER A 124 -8.01 -1.47 2.17
CA SER A 124 -7.15 -1.69 1.00
C SER A 124 -7.25 -3.11 0.45
N PHE A 125 -7.27 -4.13 1.31
CA PHE A 125 -7.48 -5.51 0.87
C PHE A 125 -8.82 -5.68 0.16
N LEU A 126 -9.91 -5.13 0.70
CA LEU A 126 -11.22 -5.18 0.06
C LEU A 126 -11.25 -4.45 -1.28
N SER A 127 -10.53 -3.34 -1.44
CA SER A 127 -10.47 -2.61 -2.70
C SER A 127 -9.61 -3.32 -3.76
N LEU A 128 -8.54 -4.01 -3.35
CA LEU A 128 -7.60 -4.68 -4.24
C LEU A 128 -8.06 -6.06 -4.70
N ILE A 129 -8.87 -6.77 -3.90
CA ILE A 129 -9.47 -8.06 -4.29
C ILE A 129 -10.40 -7.91 -5.49
N HIS A 130 -10.97 -6.74 -5.74
CA HIS A 130 -11.87 -6.47 -6.86
C HIS A 130 -11.16 -5.91 -8.11
N ILE A 131 -9.85 -5.87 -8.09
CA ILE A 131 -9.01 -5.51 -9.25
C ILE A 131 -8.47 -6.78 -9.91
#